data_e9dd906e14fa4742e08a18ad2b80961f
#
_entry.id   e9dd906e14fa4742e08a18ad2b80961f
#
_cell.length_a   1.000
_cell.length_b   1.000
_cell.length_c   1.000
_cell.angle_alpha   90.00
_cell.angle_beta   90.00
_cell.angle_gamma   90.00
#
_symmetry.space_group_name_H-M   'P 1'
#
loop_
_entity.id
_entity.type
_entity.pdbx_description
1 polymer ?
#
loop_
_entity_poly.entity_id
_entity_poly.type
_entity_poly.pdbx_seq_one_letter_code
_entity_poly.pdbx_strand_id
1 'polypeptide(L)'
;MLYVTFASDEHDTEEDAADLGGPRREFFRLLVKAIFQDSGAFEATPNGCTLKFNILHLQNGVYRTIGRMLSTIIVQGGQAPAFLSPHVVDYIVSGDILQVHLTPDDIGDPELRENLKKVVNATTQHDLEKAVSCCDLWQYQVEGLPLTVTMANKDLFVKNVALYLAVLQRQSCFDQLTDGLSYYGILSPLRENPSLRVLLDLPGEDKDLTASLIAGVLRPSYSVLGSNRRVRGADGGQISGISPVCQK
;
A
#
# COMPACT_ATOMS: atom_id res chain seq x y z
N MET A 1 8.87 18.38 -15.12
CA MET A 1 9.58 18.10 -13.85
C MET A 1 8.93 18.96 -12.78
N LEU A 2 8.50 18.40 -11.66
CA LEU A 2 7.87 19.14 -10.57
C LEU A 2 8.95 19.88 -9.77
N TYR A 3 8.78 21.18 -9.58
CA TYR A 3 9.60 22.01 -8.70
C TYR A 3 8.85 22.18 -7.38
N VAL A 4 9.52 21.98 -6.26
CA VAL A 4 8.96 22.10 -4.91
C VAL A 4 9.82 23.06 -4.10
N THR A 5 9.18 24.09 -3.57
CA THR A 5 9.74 25.00 -2.57
C THR A 5 8.91 24.90 -1.30
N PHE A 6 9.58 24.88 -0.14
CA PHE A 6 8.89 25.01 1.14
C PHE A 6 8.92 26.47 1.56
N ALA A 7 7.77 27.01 2.00
CA ALA A 7 7.69 28.31 2.62
C ALA A 7 7.66 28.16 4.14
N SER A 8 8.34 29.07 4.85
CA SER A 8 8.27 29.16 6.31
C SER A 8 7.02 29.94 6.70
N ASP A 9 6.24 29.43 7.67
CA ASP A 9 5.04 30.12 8.19
C ASP A 9 5.36 31.45 8.91
N GLU A 10 6.62 31.69 9.30
CA GLU A 10 7.02 32.88 10.06
C GLU A 10 7.56 34.03 9.18
N HIS A 11 8.04 33.72 8.00
CA HIS A 11 8.50 34.71 7.04
C HIS A 11 8.16 34.23 5.64
N ASP A 12 7.49 35.07 4.86
CA ASP A 12 7.14 34.86 3.44
C ASP A 12 8.40 34.76 2.54
N THR A 13 9.47 34.14 3.07
CA THR A 13 10.74 33.93 2.39
C THR A 13 10.76 32.49 1.87
N GLU A 14 10.72 32.35 0.55
CA GLU A 14 11.04 31.09 -0.12
C GLU A 14 12.45 30.64 0.33
N GLU A 15 12.57 29.40 0.80
CA GLU A 15 13.90 28.83 0.99
C GLU A 15 14.61 28.75 -0.36
N ASP A 16 15.68 29.52 -0.50
CA ASP A 16 16.53 29.58 -1.69
C ASP A 16 17.41 28.31 -1.79
N ALA A 17 16.79 27.15 -1.63
CA ALA A 17 17.45 25.85 -1.77
C ALA A 17 17.35 25.42 -3.23
N ALA A 18 18.48 25.42 -3.94
CA ALA A 18 18.58 24.76 -5.24
C ALA A 18 18.04 23.31 -5.07
N ASP A 19 16.91 22.99 -5.73
CA ASP A 19 16.29 21.66 -5.62
C ASP A 19 17.20 20.61 -6.27
N LEU A 20 18.16 20.09 -5.50
CA LEU A 20 18.96 18.91 -5.82
C LEU A 20 18.15 17.60 -5.62
N GLY A 21 16.83 17.71 -5.48
CA GLY A 21 15.89 16.61 -5.32
C GLY A 21 15.49 16.34 -3.86
N GLY A 22 16.01 17.07 -2.88
CA GLY A 22 15.65 16.97 -1.46
C GLY A 22 14.23 17.41 -1.18
N PRO A 23 13.86 18.67 -1.46
CA PRO A 23 12.52 19.19 -1.25
C PRO A 23 11.44 18.35 -1.94
N ARG A 24 11.66 17.93 -3.18
CA ARG A 24 10.72 17.10 -3.93
C ARG A 24 10.51 15.72 -3.30
N ARG A 25 11.58 15.07 -2.81
CA ARG A 25 11.47 13.77 -2.11
C ARG A 25 10.67 13.92 -0.82
N GLU A 26 10.94 14.95 -0.05
CA GLU A 26 10.21 15.23 1.18
C GLU A 26 8.74 15.54 0.90
N PHE A 27 8.44 16.35 -0.10
CA PHE A 27 7.07 16.59 -0.54
C PHE A 27 6.33 15.29 -0.87
N PHE A 28 6.92 14.41 -1.67
CA PHE A 28 6.27 13.14 -2.00
C PHE A 28 6.12 12.23 -0.79
N ARG A 29 7.07 12.22 0.13
CA ARG A 29 6.96 11.48 1.40
C ARG A 29 5.77 11.98 2.23
N LEU A 30 5.62 13.28 2.37
CA LEU A 30 4.51 13.91 3.08
C LEU A 30 3.18 13.67 2.36
N LEU A 31 3.18 13.76 1.04
CA LEU A 31 1.97 13.50 0.22
C LEU A 31 1.50 12.05 0.38
N VAL A 32 2.41 11.09 0.32
CA VAL A 32 2.11 9.67 0.57
C VAL A 32 1.51 9.49 1.96
N LYS A 33 2.11 10.09 3.00
CA LYS A 33 1.58 10.07 4.36
C LYS A 33 0.17 10.65 4.43
N ALA A 34 -0.06 11.82 3.86
CA ALA A 34 -1.37 12.48 3.84
C ALA A 34 -2.43 11.63 3.12
N ILE A 35 -2.07 10.99 2.00
CA ILE A 35 -2.97 10.10 1.26
C ILE A 35 -3.45 8.94 2.15
N PHE A 36 -2.55 8.27 2.86
CA PHE A 36 -2.89 7.02 3.54
C PHE A 36 -3.30 7.20 5.00
N GLN A 37 -2.75 8.18 5.70
CA GLN A 37 -3.03 8.39 7.12
C GLN A 37 -4.14 9.43 7.35
N ASP A 38 -4.15 10.51 6.56
CA ASP A 38 -4.96 11.68 6.88
C ASP A 38 -6.20 11.82 5.98
N SER A 39 -6.22 11.19 4.79
CA SER A 39 -7.33 11.35 3.84
C SER A 39 -8.64 10.70 4.29
N GLY A 40 -8.59 9.69 5.16
CA GLY A 40 -9.75 8.88 5.53
C GLY A 40 -10.30 8.00 4.41
N ALA A 41 -9.59 7.88 3.27
CA ALA A 41 -9.98 7.07 2.14
C ALA A 41 -9.54 5.60 2.23
N PHE A 42 -8.68 5.29 3.19
CA PHE A 42 -8.12 3.96 3.40
C PHE A 42 -8.39 3.46 4.81
N GLU A 43 -8.38 2.15 4.96
CA GLU A 43 -8.39 1.45 6.24
C GLU A 43 -7.28 0.38 6.26
N ALA A 44 -6.72 0.15 7.44
CA ALA A 44 -5.66 -0.84 7.61
C ALA A 44 -6.23 -2.27 7.69
N THR A 45 -5.53 -3.18 7.04
CA THR A 45 -5.73 -4.63 7.15
C THR A 45 -4.42 -5.30 7.55
N PRO A 46 -4.40 -6.55 8.00
CA PRO A 46 -3.15 -7.28 8.22
C PRO A 46 -2.23 -7.34 6.99
N ASN A 47 -2.82 -7.33 5.80
CA ASN A 47 -2.08 -7.43 4.53
C ASN A 47 -1.72 -6.07 3.91
N GLY A 48 -1.99 -4.95 4.58
CA GLY A 48 -1.72 -3.59 4.07
C GLY A 48 -2.93 -2.68 4.17
N CYS A 49 -3.06 -1.69 3.28
CA CYS A 49 -4.19 -0.77 3.25
C CYS A 49 -5.18 -1.12 2.15
N THR A 50 -6.46 -1.14 2.48
CA THR A 50 -7.57 -1.26 1.53
C THR A 50 -8.38 0.03 1.47
N LEU A 51 -9.21 0.18 0.44
CA LEU A 51 -10.10 1.33 0.30
C LEU A 51 -11.23 1.25 1.33
N LYS A 52 -11.51 2.38 1.97
CA LYS A 52 -12.67 2.55 2.84
C LYS A 52 -13.80 3.19 2.04
N PHE A 53 -15.00 2.60 2.07
CA PHE A 53 -16.15 3.22 1.43
C PHE A 53 -16.58 4.49 2.17
N ASN A 54 -16.62 5.61 1.45
CA ASN A 54 -17.15 6.88 1.94
C ASN A 54 -17.89 7.58 0.81
N ILE A 55 -19.20 7.79 1.01
CA ILE A 55 -20.07 8.35 -0.02
C ILE A 55 -19.69 9.79 -0.40
N LEU A 56 -19.24 10.60 0.55
CA LEU A 56 -18.83 11.98 0.28
C LEU A 56 -17.52 12.02 -0.51
N HIS A 57 -16.57 11.13 -0.18
CA HIS A 57 -15.34 11.01 -0.94
C HIS A 57 -15.61 10.54 -2.37
N LEU A 58 -16.56 9.61 -2.55
CA LEU A 58 -16.96 9.13 -3.86
C LEU A 58 -17.57 10.27 -4.70
N GLN A 59 -18.53 11.01 -4.13
CA GLN A 59 -19.19 12.13 -4.80
C GLN A 59 -18.22 13.26 -5.17
N ASN A 60 -17.25 13.54 -4.31
CA ASN A 60 -16.24 14.57 -4.52
C ASN A 60 -15.03 14.10 -5.36
N GLY A 61 -15.02 12.86 -5.84
CA GLY A 61 -13.93 12.33 -6.67
C GLY A 61 -12.60 12.20 -5.94
N VAL A 62 -12.63 12.04 -4.61
CA VAL A 62 -11.40 11.93 -3.78
C VAL A 62 -10.54 10.76 -4.21
N TYR A 63 -11.13 9.58 -4.46
CA TYR A 63 -10.37 8.40 -4.90
C TYR A 63 -9.70 8.61 -6.26
N ARG A 64 -10.37 9.29 -7.20
CA ARG A 64 -9.78 9.68 -8.49
C ARG A 64 -8.61 10.64 -8.29
N THR A 65 -8.77 11.63 -7.41
CA THR A 65 -7.70 12.59 -7.09
C THR A 65 -6.50 11.88 -6.47
N ILE A 66 -6.72 10.95 -5.54
CA ILE A 66 -5.67 10.10 -4.95
C ILE A 66 -4.96 9.29 -6.05
N GLY A 67 -5.70 8.66 -6.96
CA GLY A 67 -5.11 7.93 -8.09
C GLY A 67 -4.18 8.81 -8.95
N ARG A 68 -4.58 10.06 -9.24
CA ARG A 68 -3.73 11.03 -9.95
C ARG A 68 -2.48 11.40 -9.14
N MET A 69 -2.61 11.59 -7.83
CA MET A 69 -1.46 11.85 -6.96
C MET A 69 -0.48 10.69 -6.96
N LEU A 70 -0.96 9.45 -6.82
CA LEU A 70 -0.12 8.24 -6.88
C LEU A 70 0.58 8.11 -8.24
N SER A 71 -0.15 8.34 -9.33
CA SER A 71 0.41 8.37 -10.67
C SER A 71 1.52 9.42 -10.81
N THR A 72 1.31 10.62 -10.24
CA THR A 72 2.32 11.70 -10.23
C THR A 72 3.57 11.29 -9.46
N ILE A 73 3.40 10.70 -8.27
CA ILE A 73 4.51 10.24 -7.43
C ILE A 73 5.38 9.24 -8.19
N ILE A 74 4.76 8.24 -8.84
CA ILE A 74 5.46 7.19 -9.59
C ILE A 74 6.23 7.80 -10.77
N VAL A 75 5.56 8.61 -11.60
CA VAL A 75 6.16 9.17 -12.82
C VAL A 75 7.27 10.18 -12.52
N GLN A 76 7.17 10.92 -11.43
CA GLN A 76 8.18 11.91 -11.02
C GLN A 76 9.34 11.29 -10.22
N GLY A 77 9.39 9.98 -10.06
CA GLY A 77 10.45 9.28 -9.33
C GLY A 77 10.40 9.52 -7.82
N GLY A 78 9.21 9.72 -7.28
CA GLY A 78 8.98 9.74 -5.83
C GLY A 78 9.09 8.35 -5.22
N GLN A 79 8.99 8.29 -3.89
CA GLN A 79 8.95 7.00 -3.19
C GLN A 79 7.70 6.23 -3.64
N ALA A 80 7.90 4.98 -4.04
CA ALA A 80 6.81 4.11 -4.44
C ALA A 80 5.77 3.98 -3.30
N PRO A 81 4.47 4.15 -3.58
CA PRO A 81 3.40 4.03 -2.58
C PRO A 81 3.09 2.56 -2.27
N ALA A 82 4.11 1.81 -1.84
CA ALA A 82 4.07 0.37 -1.66
C ALA A 82 3.47 -0.03 -0.30
N PHE A 83 2.18 0.21 -0.10
CA PHE A 83 1.46 -0.18 1.12
C PHE A 83 -0.01 -0.59 0.90
N LEU A 84 -0.41 -0.76 -0.36
CA LEU A 84 -1.71 -1.32 -0.68
C LEU A 84 -1.74 -2.82 -0.40
N SER A 85 -2.89 -3.31 0.07
CA SER A 85 -3.13 -4.74 0.21
C SER A 85 -3.07 -5.44 -1.15
N PRO A 86 -2.61 -6.70 -1.24
CA PRO A 86 -2.47 -7.44 -2.49
C PRO A 86 -3.74 -7.45 -3.35
N HIS A 87 -4.92 -7.59 -2.73
CA HIS A 87 -6.19 -7.60 -3.46
C HIS A 87 -6.50 -6.27 -4.16
N VAL A 88 -6.08 -5.13 -3.58
CA VAL A 88 -6.22 -3.81 -4.21
C VAL A 88 -5.33 -3.74 -5.45
N VAL A 89 -4.11 -4.24 -5.34
CA VAL A 89 -3.15 -4.27 -6.44
C VAL A 89 -3.61 -5.24 -7.52
N ASP A 90 -4.11 -6.44 -7.15
CA ASP A 90 -4.70 -7.40 -8.08
C ASP A 90 -5.81 -6.76 -8.92
N TYR A 91 -6.73 -6.02 -8.27
CA TYR A 91 -7.80 -5.31 -8.98
C TYR A 91 -7.26 -4.25 -9.95
N ILE A 92 -6.31 -3.42 -9.52
CA ILE A 92 -5.71 -2.38 -10.36
C ILE A 92 -5.01 -2.99 -11.59
N VAL A 93 -4.24 -4.04 -11.36
CA VAL A 93 -3.40 -4.67 -12.41
C VAL A 93 -4.23 -5.54 -13.35
N SER A 94 -5.16 -6.35 -12.84
CA SER A 94 -5.99 -7.21 -13.70
C SER A 94 -7.11 -6.45 -14.38
N GLY A 95 -7.73 -5.50 -13.69
CA GLY A 95 -8.98 -4.87 -14.10
C GLY A 95 -10.18 -5.83 -14.06
N ASP A 96 -10.01 -7.02 -13.47
CA ASP A 96 -11.00 -8.09 -13.42
C ASP A 96 -11.17 -8.57 -11.99
N ILE A 97 -12.39 -8.42 -11.46
CA ILE A 97 -12.76 -8.81 -10.11
C ILE A 97 -12.57 -10.33 -9.86
N LEU A 98 -12.68 -11.15 -10.90
CA LEU A 98 -12.55 -12.60 -10.78
C LEU A 98 -11.09 -13.05 -10.59
N GLN A 99 -10.14 -12.18 -10.91
CA GLN A 99 -8.70 -12.42 -10.74
C GLN A 99 -8.15 -11.90 -9.41
N VAL A 100 -9.01 -11.33 -8.57
CA VAL A 100 -8.60 -10.83 -7.25
C VAL A 100 -8.47 -12.00 -6.26
N HIS A 101 -7.30 -12.13 -5.66
CA HIS A 101 -7.04 -13.12 -4.62
C HIS A 101 -7.37 -12.51 -3.26
N LEU A 102 -8.21 -13.20 -2.50
CA LEU A 102 -8.73 -12.72 -1.23
C LEU A 102 -8.57 -13.76 -0.13
N THR A 103 -8.20 -13.26 1.02
CA THR A 103 -8.18 -13.97 2.29
C THR A 103 -9.03 -13.20 3.31
N PRO A 104 -9.41 -13.81 4.44
CA PRO A 104 -10.08 -13.05 5.51
C PRO A 104 -9.26 -11.84 6.01
N ASP A 105 -7.93 -11.89 5.91
CA ASP A 105 -7.04 -10.83 6.34
C ASP A 105 -7.10 -9.56 5.45
N ASP A 106 -7.79 -9.62 4.32
CA ASP A 106 -8.04 -8.48 3.45
C ASP A 106 -9.29 -7.67 3.85
N ILE A 107 -10.06 -8.13 4.84
CA ILE A 107 -11.25 -7.46 5.34
C ILE A 107 -10.82 -6.42 6.37
N GLY A 108 -11.23 -5.15 6.17
CA GLY A 108 -10.91 -4.03 7.05
C GLY A 108 -11.56 -4.14 8.43
N ASP A 109 -12.82 -4.56 8.50
CA ASP A 109 -13.55 -4.74 9.76
C ASP A 109 -13.00 -5.93 10.56
N PRO A 110 -12.48 -5.69 11.79
CA PRO A 110 -11.88 -6.76 12.60
C PRO A 110 -12.89 -7.84 13.03
N GLU A 111 -14.12 -7.47 13.32
CA GLU A 111 -15.14 -8.42 13.78
C GLU A 111 -15.57 -9.35 12.64
N LEU A 112 -15.85 -8.78 11.47
CA LEU A 112 -16.20 -9.56 10.28
C LEU A 112 -15.04 -10.47 9.86
N ARG A 113 -13.81 -9.98 9.92
CA ARG A 113 -12.60 -10.76 9.64
C ARG A 113 -12.48 -11.97 10.55
N GLU A 114 -12.58 -11.77 11.86
CA GLU A 114 -12.47 -12.86 12.83
C GLU A 114 -13.63 -13.87 12.71
N ASN A 115 -14.83 -13.42 12.40
CA ASN A 115 -15.94 -14.32 12.15
C ASN A 115 -15.72 -15.17 10.90
N LEU A 116 -15.19 -14.57 9.82
CA LEU A 116 -14.86 -15.33 8.62
C LEU A 116 -13.72 -16.33 8.85
N LYS A 117 -12.72 -15.99 9.68
CA LYS A 117 -11.68 -16.92 10.11
C LYS A 117 -12.23 -18.11 10.89
N LYS A 118 -13.25 -17.93 11.72
CA LYS A 118 -13.93 -19.07 12.40
C LYS A 118 -14.54 -20.03 11.38
N VAL A 119 -15.15 -19.50 10.32
CA VAL A 119 -15.69 -20.32 9.22
C VAL A 119 -14.57 -21.10 8.52
N VAL A 120 -13.46 -20.44 8.17
CA VAL A 120 -12.30 -21.09 7.54
C VAL A 120 -11.76 -22.22 8.41
N ASN A 121 -11.63 -21.98 9.71
CA ASN A 121 -11.00 -22.92 10.66
C ASN A 121 -11.95 -24.03 11.14
N ALA A 122 -13.24 -23.99 10.79
CA ALA A 122 -14.19 -25.05 11.16
C ALA A 122 -13.79 -26.40 10.54
N THR A 123 -13.61 -27.41 11.37
CA THR A 123 -13.22 -28.78 10.96
C THR A 123 -14.37 -29.77 10.98
N THR A 124 -15.46 -29.45 11.66
CA THR A 124 -16.68 -30.25 11.71
C THR A 124 -17.88 -29.46 11.20
N GLN A 125 -18.93 -30.17 10.74
CA GLN A 125 -20.16 -29.51 10.31
C GLN A 125 -20.81 -28.71 11.45
N HIS A 126 -20.75 -29.20 12.67
CA HIS A 126 -21.27 -28.52 13.86
C HIS A 126 -20.53 -27.21 14.15
N ASP A 127 -19.19 -27.20 14.09
CA ASP A 127 -18.39 -25.99 14.29
C ASP A 127 -18.66 -24.97 13.16
N LEU A 128 -18.86 -25.47 11.93
CA LEU A 128 -19.19 -24.64 10.78
C LEU A 128 -20.55 -23.94 10.98
N GLU A 129 -21.57 -24.67 11.36
CA GLU A 129 -22.91 -24.13 11.64
C GLU A 129 -22.88 -23.06 12.73
N LYS A 130 -22.11 -23.32 13.80
CA LYS A 130 -21.90 -22.33 14.87
C LYS A 130 -21.17 -21.09 14.38
N ALA A 131 -20.13 -21.25 13.55
CA ALA A 131 -19.39 -20.12 13.00
C ALA A 131 -20.25 -19.29 12.03
N VAL A 132 -21.03 -19.96 11.16
CA VAL A 132 -21.93 -19.30 10.21
C VAL A 132 -23.07 -18.57 10.92
N SER A 133 -23.61 -19.10 12.03
CA SER A 133 -24.66 -18.42 12.80
C SER A 133 -24.21 -17.07 13.37
N CYS A 134 -22.91 -16.88 13.61
CA CYS A 134 -22.35 -15.57 13.97
C CYS A 134 -22.28 -14.60 12.77
N CYS A 135 -22.53 -15.10 11.56
CA CYS A 135 -22.41 -14.38 10.29
C CYS A 135 -23.77 -14.23 9.57
N ASP A 136 -24.87 -14.42 10.28
CA ASP A 136 -26.24 -14.46 9.69
C ASP A 136 -26.55 -13.25 8.79
N LEU A 137 -26.00 -12.08 9.10
CA LEU A 137 -26.18 -10.87 8.30
C LEU A 137 -25.60 -10.99 6.88
N TRP A 138 -24.61 -11.85 6.66
CA TRP A 138 -23.97 -11.99 5.35
C TRP A 138 -24.83 -12.77 4.37
N GLN A 139 -25.61 -13.73 4.84
CA GLN A 139 -26.51 -14.50 4.00
C GLN A 139 -27.60 -13.62 3.39
N TYR A 140 -28.01 -12.57 4.09
CA TYR A 140 -29.02 -11.61 3.63
C TYR A 140 -28.43 -10.47 2.79
N GLN A 141 -27.14 -10.18 2.93
CA GLN A 141 -26.49 -9.06 2.24
C GLN A 141 -25.84 -9.46 0.92
N VAL A 142 -25.50 -10.73 0.75
CA VAL A 142 -24.80 -11.23 -0.44
C VAL A 142 -25.70 -12.18 -1.20
N GLU A 143 -26.33 -11.68 -2.26
CA GLU A 143 -27.10 -12.51 -3.16
C GLU A 143 -26.23 -13.59 -3.83
N GLY A 144 -26.81 -14.78 -4.02
CA GLY A 144 -26.12 -15.91 -4.64
C GLY A 144 -25.30 -16.76 -3.69
N LEU A 145 -25.27 -16.46 -2.38
CA LEU A 145 -24.71 -17.39 -1.40
C LEU A 145 -25.60 -18.60 -1.19
N PRO A 146 -25.01 -19.78 -0.93
CA PRO A 146 -25.82 -20.97 -0.61
C PRO A 146 -26.60 -20.76 0.68
N LEU A 147 -27.89 -21.12 0.66
CA LEU A 147 -28.77 -21.04 1.84
C LEU A 147 -28.27 -21.90 3.01
N THR A 148 -27.57 -22.99 2.69
CA THR A 148 -26.95 -23.86 3.69
C THR A 148 -25.48 -24.01 3.39
N VAL A 149 -24.65 -23.63 4.36
CA VAL A 149 -23.20 -23.79 4.27
C VAL A 149 -22.81 -25.17 4.81
N THR A 150 -22.10 -25.93 4.00
CA THR A 150 -21.61 -27.26 4.30
C THR A 150 -20.10 -27.32 4.18
N MET A 151 -19.46 -28.36 4.72
CA MET A 151 -18.03 -28.56 4.55
C MET A 151 -17.60 -28.63 3.08
N ALA A 152 -18.50 -29.04 2.17
CA ALA A 152 -18.21 -29.14 0.73
C ALA A 152 -18.23 -27.77 0.01
N ASN A 153 -19.00 -26.80 0.49
CA ASN A 153 -19.13 -25.47 -0.14
C ASN A 153 -18.54 -24.33 0.72
N LYS A 154 -17.94 -24.65 1.83
CA LYS A 154 -17.34 -23.70 2.79
C LYS A 154 -16.39 -22.72 2.12
N ASP A 155 -15.46 -23.22 1.30
CA ASP A 155 -14.45 -22.39 0.65
C ASP A 155 -15.06 -21.42 -0.37
N LEU A 156 -16.08 -21.85 -1.08
CA LEU A 156 -16.84 -20.99 -1.99
C LEU A 156 -17.59 -19.89 -1.21
N PHE A 157 -18.19 -20.24 -0.08
CA PHE A 157 -18.84 -19.28 0.80
C PHE A 157 -17.85 -18.21 1.29
N VAL A 158 -16.71 -18.64 1.84
CA VAL A 158 -15.65 -17.73 2.33
C VAL A 158 -15.16 -16.80 1.22
N LYS A 159 -14.88 -17.36 0.04
CA LYS A 159 -14.42 -16.58 -1.13
C LYS A 159 -15.45 -15.52 -1.53
N ASN A 160 -16.71 -15.87 -1.63
CA ASN A 160 -17.77 -14.95 -2.08
C ASN A 160 -18.03 -13.85 -1.04
N VAL A 161 -18.02 -14.18 0.25
CA VAL A 161 -18.18 -13.21 1.33
C VAL A 161 -16.98 -12.25 1.36
N ALA A 162 -15.76 -12.76 1.26
CA ALA A 162 -14.57 -11.93 1.21
C ALA A 162 -14.60 -10.99 -0.01
N LEU A 163 -14.99 -11.50 -1.18
CA LEU A 163 -15.13 -10.72 -2.41
C LEU A 163 -16.13 -9.58 -2.25
N TYR A 164 -17.28 -9.88 -1.68
CA TYR A 164 -18.33 -8.89 -1.42
C TYR A 164 -17.83 -7.80 -0.47
N LEU A 165 -17.29 -8.19 0.69
CA LEU A 165 -16.87 -7.27 1.74
C LEU A 165 -15.63 -6.44 1.36
N ALA A 166 -14.64 -7.05 0.71
CA ALA A 166 -13.39 -6.36 0.42
C ALA A 166 -13.42 -5.56 -0.89
N VAL A 167 -14.23 -5.99 -1.89
CA VAL A 167 -14.20 -5.41 -3.23
C VAL A 167 -15.56 -4.87 -3.67
N LEU A 168 -16.61 -5.71 -3.75
CA LEU A 168 -17.88 -5.32 -4.38
C LEU A 168 -18.57 -4.14 -3.72
N GLN A 169 -18.58 -4.09 -2.39
CA GLN A 169 -19.15 -2.94 -1.65
C GLN A 169 -18.42 -1.62 -1.95
N ARG A 170 -17.18 -1.70 -2.45
CA ARG A 170 -16.28 -0.57 -2.68
C ARG A 170 -15.91 -0.40 -4.15
N GLN A 171 -16.54 -1.15 -5.04
CA GLN A 171 -16.16 -1.19 -6.45
C GLN A 171 -16.05 0.21 -7.08
N SER A 172 -17.02 1.08 -6.81
CA SER A 172 -16.96 2.46 -7.32
C SER A 172 -15.74 3.26 -6.82
N CYS A 173 -15.23 2.95 -5.61
CA CYS A 173 -14.01 3.57 -5.08
C CYS A 173 -12.78 3.04 -5.84
N PHE A 174 -12.74 1.73 -6.09
CA PHE A 174 -11.68 1.09 -6.89
C PHE A 174 -11.65 1.64 -8.31
N ASP A 175 -12.82 1.78 -8.96
CA ASP A 175 -12.94 2.31 -10.31
C ASP A 175 -12.42 3.75 -10.39
N GLN A 176 -12.78 4.61 -9.43
CA GLN A 176 -12.27 5.97 -9.37
C GLN A 176 -10.75 6.04 -9.14
N LEU A 177 -10.22 5.18 -8.24
CA LEU A 177 -8.78 5.12 -7.99
C LEU A 177 -8.03 4.70 -9.26
N THR A 178 -8.52 3.66 -9.93
CA THR A 178 -7.94 3.14 -11.17
C THR A 178 -8.01 4.16 -12.32
N ASP A 179 -9.15 4.85 -12.46
CA ASP A 179 -9.29 5.96 -13.41
C ASP A 179 -8.27 7.08 -13.13
N GLY A 180 -8.09 7.44 -11.85
CA GLY A 180 -7.06 8.41 -11.45
C GLY A 180 -5.64 7.95 -11.78
N LEU A 181 -5.32 6.68 -11.55
CA LEU A 181 -4.02 6.10 -11.89
C LEU A 181 -3.73 6.12 -13.40
N SER A 182 -4.75 6.08 -14.24
CA SER A 182 -4.60 6.14 -15.70
C SER A 182 -4.10 7.48 -16.22
N TYR A 183 -4.09 8.53 -15.38
CA TYR A 183 -3.87 9.92 -15.79
C TYR A 183 -2.56 10.16 -16.57
N TYR A 184 -1.45 9.51 -16.15
CA TYR A 184 -0.17 9.55 -16.88
C TYR A 184 0.10 8.28 -17.71
N GLY A 185 -0.92 7.47 -17.95
CA GLY A 185 -0.77 6.25 -18.74
C GLY A 185 0.00 5.14 -18.04
N ILE A 186 0.19 5.21 -16.70
CA ILE A 186 0.96 4.18 -15.96
C ILE A 186 0.21 2.85 -15.85
N LEU A 187 -1.10 2.86 -16.04
CA LEU A 187 -1.92 1.67 -15.86
C LEU A 187 -1.61 0.58 -16.91
N SER A 188 -1.38 0.96 -18.17
CA SER A 188 -0.99 -0.03 -19.22
C SER A 188 0.33 -0.71 -18.89
N PRO A 189 1.44 -0.01 -18.61
CA PRO A 189 2.67 -0.64 -18.16
C PRO A 189 2.52 -1.54 -16.94
N LEU A 190 1.71 -1.14 -15.94
CA LEU A 190 1.44 -1.96 -14.74
C LEU A 190 0.72 -3.26 -15.10
N ARG A 191 -0.19 -3.23 -16.06
CA ARG A 191 -0.95 -4.40 -16.54
C ARG A 191 -0.11 -5.32 -17.43
N GLU A 192 0.75 -4.75 -18.26
CA GLU A 192 1.60 -5.48 -19.18
C GLU A 192 2.82 -6.12 -18.50
N ASN A 193 3.30 -5.53 -17.39
CA ASN A 193 4.51 -5.95 -16.69
C ASN A 193 4.22 -6.27 -15.22
N PRO A 194 3.92 -7.53 -14.88
CA PRO A 194 3.60 -7.92 -13.48
C PRO A 194 4.68 -7.56 -12.45
N SER A 195 5.95 -7.45 -12.86
CA SER A 195 7.04 -7.05 -11.97
C SER A 195 6.90 -5.62 -11.44
N LEU A 196 6.15 -4.75 -12.13
CA LEU A 196 5.94 -3.37 -11.71
C LEU A 196 4.93 -3.24 -10.55
N ARG A 197 4.21 -4.31 -10.21
CA ARG A 197 3.32 -4.32 -9.05
C ARG A 197 4.05 -3.98 -7.74
N VAL A 198 5.37 -4.23 -7.66
CA VAL A 198 6.21 -3.85 -6.52
C VAL A 198 6.14 -2.35 -6.19
N LEU A 199 5.73 -1.51 -7.12
CA LEU A 199 5.51 -0.08 -6.89
C LEU A 199 4.27 0.21 -6.03
N LEU A 200 3.36 -0.75 -5.90
CA LEU A 200 2.08 -0.62 -5.19
C LEU A 200 1.95 -1.61 -4.03
N ASP A 201 2.50 -2.81 -4.18
CA ASP A 201 2.46 -3.86 -3.17
C ASP A 201 3.23 -3.47 -1.90
N LEU A 202 2.67 -3.81 -0.75
CA LEU A 202 3.40 -3.76 0.51
C LEU A 202 4.64 -4.68 0.40
N PRO A 203 5.85 -4.20 0.73
CA PRO A 203 7.03 -5.07 0.75
C PRO A 203 6.80 -6.23 1.72
N GLY A 204 7.06 -7.45 1.28
CA GLY A 204 7.04 -8.62 2.17
C GLY A 204 8.08 -8.50 3.29
N GLU A 205 7.88 -9.25 4.36
CA GLU A 205 8.72 -9.23 5.58
C GLU A 205 10.22 -9.48 5.34
N ASP A 206 10.58 -10.10 4.22
CA ASP A 206 11.97 -10.42 3.86
C ASP A 206 12.84 -9.24 3.40
N LYS A 207 12.34 -8.01 3.49
CA LYS A 207 13.08 -6.81 3.04
C LYS A 207 13.49 -5.88 4.17
N ASP A 208 13.71 -6.40 5.37
CA ASP A 208 14.31 -5.60 6.43
C ASP A 208 15.68 -5.08 5.98
N LEU A 209 15.80 -3.75 6.00
CA LEU A 209 17.05 -3.05 5.72
C LEU A 209 18.08 -3.37 6.81
N THR A 210 18.84 -4.44 6.61
CA THR A 210 19.94 -4.79 7.52
C THR A 210 21.15 -3.90 7.30
N ALA A 211 21.91 -3.67 8.36
CA ALA A 211 23.16 -2.90 8.27
C ALA A 211 24.16 -3.48 7.23
N SER A 212 24.17 -4.81 7.09
CA SER A 212 24.99 -5.51 6.10
C SER A 212 24.54 -5.23 4.66
N LEU A 213 23.23 -5.17 4.42
CA LEU A 213 22.69 -4.86 3.11
C LEU A 213 22.97 -3.40 2.71
N ILE A 214 22.83 -2.46 3.66
CA ILE A 214 23.20 -1.05 3.47
C ILE A 214 24.70 -0.92 3.17
N ALA A 215 25.55 -1.58 3.95
CA ALA A 215 26.99 -1.56 3.74
C ALA A 215 27.40 -2.15 2.39
N GLY A 216 26.69 -3.18 1.89
CA GLY A 216 26.94 -3.80 0.59
C GLY A 216 26.57 -2.91 -0.60
N VAL A 217 25.57 -2.02 -0.43
CA VAL A 217 25.11 -1.10 -1.48
C VAL A 217 25.91 0.21 -1.49
N LEU A 218 26.41 0.64 -0.33
CA LEU A 218 27.19 1.87 -0.22
C LEU A 218 28.57 1.69 -0.85
N ARG A 219 28.78 2.34 -1.99
CA ARG A 219 30.10 2.47 -2.63
C ARG A 219 30.66 3.86 -2.35
N PRO A 220 31.56 4.03 -1.36
CA PRO A 220 32.13 5.34 -1.08
C PRO A 220 32.98 5.81 -2.26
N SER A 221 32.65 6.98 -2.82
CA SER A 221 33.54 7.67 -3.76
C SER A 221 34.50 8.53 -2.98
N TYR A 222 35.78 8.18 -3.04
CA TYR A 222 36.82 8.92 -2.32
C TYR A 222 37.32 10.11 -3.15
N SER A 223 37.50 11.26 -2.49
CA SER A 223 38.16 12.39 -3.12
C SER A 223 39.63 12.04 -3.46
N VAL A 224 40.20 12.72 -4.48
CA VAL A 224 41.58 12.50 -4.92
C VAL A 224 42.58 12.63 -3.77
N LEU A 225 43.68 11.86 -3.84
CA LEU A 225 44.79 11.93 -2.88
C LEU A 225 45.29 13.37 -2.75
N GLY A 226 45.37 13.88 -1.49
CA GLY A 226 45.77 15.25 -1.21
C GLY A 226 44.64 16.24 -0.95
N SER A 227 43.36 15.81 -1.06
CA SER A 227 42.21 16.63 -0.68
C SER A 227 42.09 16.73 0.84
N ASN A 228 42.00 17.95 1.38
CA ASN A 228 41.80 18.22 2.81
C ASN A 228 40.48 17.72 3.38
N ARG A 229 39.57 17.16 2.53
CA ARG A 229 38.28 16.66 2.95
C ARG A 229 38.29 15.23 3.47
N ARG A 230 39.46 14.53 3.43
CA ARG A 230 39.55 13.15 3.92
C ARG A 230 40.96 12.79 4.35
N VAL A 231 41.08 12.40 5.61
CA VAL A 231 42.24 11.64 6.10
C VAL A 231 41.91 10.16 5.86
N ARG A 232 42.64 9.46 4.99
CA ARG A 232 42.61 8.00 4.91
C ARG A 232 43.24 7.46 6.19
N GLY A 233 42.44 6.76 7.01
CA GLY A 233 43.02 5.94 8.08
C GLY A 233 43.99 4.93 7.47
N ALA A 234 45.18 4.79 8.05
CA ALA A 234 46.27 3.94 7.55
C ALA A 234 45.96 2.44 7.59
N ASP A 235 44.86 2.02 8.22
CA ASP A 235 44.48 0.63 8.37
C ASP A 235 43.11 0.37 7.72
N GLY A 236 43.13 -0.57 6.82
CA GLY A 236 42.05 -1.03 5.96
C GLY A 236 40.64 -0.95 6.50
N GLY A 237 39.82 -0.10 5.88
CA GLY A 237 38.39 -0.39 5.73
C GLY A 237 37.43 0.09 6.81
N GLN A 238 37.83 0.93 7.76
CA GLN A 238 36.85 1.55 8.68
C GLN A 238 36.46 2.96 8.20
N ILE A 239 35.17 3.16 7.94
CA ILE A 239 34.60 4.49 7.70
C ILE A 239 34.49 5.18 9.06
N SER A 240 35.51 5.97 9.43
CA SER A 240 35.43 6.86 10.60
C SER A 240 34.53 8.04 10.23
N GLY A 241 33.32 8.07 10.70
CA GLY A 241 32.39 9.18 10.46
C GLY A 241 30.91 8.88 10.56
N ILE A 242 30.55 7.64 10.83
CA ILE A 242 29.16 7.32 11.22
C ILE A 242 29.19 7.04 12.72
N SER A 243 28.92 8.09 13.53
CA SER A 243 28.59 7.88 14.94
C SER A 243 27.37 7.00 15.07
N PRO A 244 27.37 5.99 15.95
CA PRO A 244 26.18 5.21 16.24
C PRO A 244 25.24 6.06 17.11
N VAL A 245 24.37 6.85 16.48
CA VAL A 245 23.23 7.46 17.15
C VAL A 245 22.01 6.73 16.66
N CYS A 246 21.68 5.66 17.34
CA CYS A 246 20.32 5.16 17.59
C CYS A 246 20.40 3.93 18.50
N GLN A 247 20.69 4.18 19.79
CA GLN A 247 20.15 3.36 20.87
C GLN A 247 19.27 4.29 21.71
N LYS A 248 17.97 4.24 21.46
CA LYS A 248 16.89 4.23 22.48
C LYS A 248 15.57 4.06 21.78
#